data_62fee71a7613f49f31f1cb7172e33166
#
_entry.id   62fee71a7613f49f31f1cb7172e33166
#
_cell.length_a   1.000
_cell.length_b   1.000
_cell.length_c   1.000
_cell.angle_alpha   90.00
_cell.angle_beta   90.00
_cell.angle_gamma   90.00
#
_symmetry.space_group_name_H-M   'P 1'
#
loop_
_entity.id
_entity.type
_entity.pdbx_description
1 polymer ?
#
loop_
_entity_poly.entity_id
_entity_poly.type
_entity_poly.pdbx_seq_one_letter_code
_entity_poly.pdbx_strand_id
1 'polypeptide(L)'
;MFSDKKLLERLDKMLEDGINGSFEESDYDETQLSKLESKWLRYLTSSKLSYQKTEQERERLKELVSDISHQTKTPISNILLYTQLLQEQSLDGQTRQLVNEIQHQSEKLEFLIQSLVKTSRLETGTFQLSLTENNIDHVIQSAIEQITPKADNKQIQIAYIPESCTAKFDNKWTQEALFNILDNAVKYSPENTKIAVTVSAFEMFACIAVSDKGIGISEEELPRIFGRFYRGQNVREQNGVGIGLYLSRQIIEGQGGYITAESTPEQGSVFKMFLPR
;
A
#
# COMPACT_ATOMS: atom_id res chain seq x y z
N MET A 1 36.50 -37.06 15.32
CA MET A 1 36.14 -36.01 16.34
C MET A 1 36.92 -34.69 16.17
N PHE A 2 38.26 -34.67 16.03
CA PHE A 2 39.03 -33.43 15.75
C PHE A 2 38.87 -32.93 14.29
N SER A 3 38.61 -33.82 13.33
CA SER A 3 38.38 -33.49 11.92
C SER A 3 37.06 -32.73 11.72
N ASP A 4 36.01 -33.15 12.42
CA ASP A 4 34.64 -32.60 12.24
C ASP A 4 34.49 -31.18 12.79
N LYS A 5 35.21 -30.87 13.90
CA LYS A 5 35.19 -29.54 14.49
C LYS A 5 35.87 -28.49 13.59
N LYS A 6 37.02 -28.85 13.00
CA LYS A 6 37.72 -27.99 12.02
C LYS A 6 36.90 -27.78 10.76
N LEU A 7 36.15 -28.81 10.34
CA LEU A 7 35.27 -28.73 9.20
C LEU A 7 34.12 -27.74 9.46
N LEU A 8 33.46 -27.83 10.62
CA LEU A 8 32.37 -26.92 11.01
C LEU A 8 32.85 -25.48 11.13
N GLU A 9 34.01 -25.25 11.78
CA GLU A 9 34.59 -23.90 11.91
C GLU A 9 34.94 -23.29 10.54
N ARG A 10 35.38 -24.10 9.57
CA ARG A 10 35.69 -23.64 8.22
C ARG A 10 34.44 -23.35 7.40
N LEU A 11 33.39 -24.17 7.52
CA LEU A 11 32.08 -23.92 6.89
C LEU A 11 31.39 -22.69 7.47
N ASP A 12 31.49 -22.49 8.78
CA ASP A 12 30.92 -21.32 9.46
C ASP A 12 31.60 -20.03 8.98
N LYS A 13 32.93 -20.02 8.91
CA LYS A 13 33.69 -18.90 8.36
C LYS A 13 33.33 -18.62 6.89
N MET A 14 33.17 -19.65 6.07
CA MET A 14 32.74 -19.49 4.66
C MET A 14 31.37 -18.91 4.53
N LEU A 15 30.44 -19.26 5.43
CA LEU A 15 29.10 -18.65 5.49
C LEU A 15 29.17 -17.18 5.89
N GLU A 16 29.95 -16.84 6.92
CA GLU A 16 30.15 -15.45 7.35
C GLU A 16 30.81 -14.60 6.24
N ASP A 17 31.87 -15.10 5.61
CA ASP A 17 32.54 -14.39 4.49
C ASP A 17 31.62 -14.27 3.28
N GLY A 18 30.76 -15.27 3.03
CA GLY A 18 29.73 -15.24 1.98
C GLY A 18 28.64 -14.20 2.25
N ILE A 19 28.16 -14.10 3.48
CA ILE A 19 27.18 -13.09 3.93
C ILE A 19 27.78 -11.69 3.80
N ASN A 20 29.03 -11.50 4.22
CA ASN A 20 29.73 -10.21 4.19
C ASN A 20 30.26 -9.85 2.79
N GLY A 21 30.17 -10.75 1.82
CA GLY A 21 30.62 -10.52 0.45
C GLY A 21 32.15 -10.49 0.28
N SER A 22 32.90 -10.95 1.28
CA SER A 22 34.38 -10.95 1.36
C SER A 22 35.01 -12.33 1.06
N PHE A 23 34.26 -13.25 0.48
CA PHE A 23 34.72 -14.60 0.22
C PHE A 23 35.80 -14.61 -0.85
N GLU A 24 37.01 -15.08 -0.49
CA GLU A 24 38.13 -15.31 -1.40
C GLU A 24 38.42 -16.82 -1.55
N GLU A 25 38.80 -17.24 -2.76
CA GLU A 25 39.14 -18.62 -3.09
C GLU A 25 40.48 -18.97 -2.43
N SER A 26 40.46 -19.75 -1.36
CA SER A 26 41.67 -20.21 -0.69
C SER A 26 42.06 -21.62 -1.12
N ASP A 27 43.34 -21.84 -1.29
CA ASP A 27 44.08 -23.05 -1.65
C ASP A 27 43.28 -24.36 -1.90
N TYR A 28 43.21 -24.75 -3.16
CA TYR A 28 42.60 -26.00 -3.62
C TYR A 28 43.41 -27.21 -3.18
N ASP A 29 42.78 -28.07 -2.38
CA ASP A 29 43.25 -29.42 -2.10
C ASP A 29 42.30 -30.42 -2.75
N GLU A 30 42.78 -31.51 -3.40
CA GLU A 30 41.93 -32.48 -4.14
C GLU A 30 41.04 -33.35 -3.23
N THR A 31 40.52 -32.79 -2.14
CA THR A 31 39.68 -33.48 -1.16
C THR A 31 38.18 -33.33 -1.49
N GLN A 32 37.36 -34.24 -0.95
CA GLN A 32 35.91 -34.12 -1.02
C GLN A 32 35.39 -32.79 -0.41
N LEU A 33 36.13 -32.26 0.56
CA LEU A 33 35.86 -30.98 1.20
C LEU A 33 36.02 -29.83 0.22
N SER A 34 37.12 -29.77 -0.53
CA SER A 34 37.36 -28.78 -1.57
C SER A 34 36.27 -28.78 -2.66
N LYS A 35 35.73 -29.96 -2.99
CA LYS A 35 34.63 -30.12 -3.92
C LYS A 35 33.31 -29.54 -3.35
N LEU A 36 33.07 -29.67 -2.05
CA LEU A 36 31.92 -29.07 -1.36
C LEU A 36 32.06 -27.56 -1.29
N GLU A 37 33.24 -27.07 -0.92
CA GLU A 37 33.56 -25.62 -0.88
C GLU A 37 33.34 -24.96 -2.23
N SER A 38 33.81 -25.56 -3.32
CA SER A 38 33.58 -25.05 -4.68
C SER A 38 32.09 -24.98 -5.06
N LYS A 39 31.26 -25.93 -4.59
CA LYS A 39 29.83 -25.92 -4.83
C LYS A 39 29.16 -24.78 -4.03
N TRP A 40 29.55 -24.59 -2.78
CA TRP A 40 29.07 -23.52 -1.93
C TRP A 40 29.44 -22.14 -2.48
N LEU A 41 30.72 -21.97 -2.88
CA LEU A 41 31.19 -20.75 -3.53
C LEU A 41 30.35 -20.41 -4.77
N ARG A 42 30.13 -21.40 -5.63
CA ARG A 42 29.30 -21.21 -6.83
C ARG A 42 27.87 -20.83 -6.50
N TYR A 43 27.29 -21.46 -5.47
CA TYR A 43 25.92 -21.13 -5.01
C TYR A 43 25.86 -19.73 -4.44
N LEU A 44 26.77 -19.36 -3.54
CA LEU A 44 26.82 -18.03 -2.92
C LEU A 44 27.05 -16.93 -3.96
N THR A 45 27.98 -17.15 -4.90
CA THR A 45 28.26 -16.22 -5.99
C THR A 45 27.03 -16.06 -6.91
N SER A 46 26.39 -17.16 -7.27
CA SER A 46 25.16 -17.14 -8.08
C SER A 46 24.01 -16.44 -7.35
N SER A 47 23.84 -16.71 -6.07
CA SER A 47 22.83 -16.06 -5.22
C SER A 47 23.07 -14.55 -5.11
N LYS A 48 24.32 -14.13 -4.87
CA LYS A 48 24.73 -12.72 -4.82
C LYS A 48 24.47 -12.01 -6.14
N LEU A 49 24.85 -12.60 -7.27
CA LEU A 49 24.59 -12.05 -8.60
C LEU A 49 23.10 -11.94 -8.89
N SER A 50 22.32 -12.96 -8.51
CA SER A 50 20.85 -12.92 -8.65
C SER A 50 20.23 -11.81 -7.81
N TYR A 51 20.66 -11.65 -6.57
CA TYR A 51 20.22 -10.58 -5.68
C TYR A 51 20.57 -9.19 -6.26
N GLN A 52 21.82 -9.01 -6.70
CA GLN A 52 22.26 -7.74 -7.30
C GLN A 52 21.48 -7.41 -8.58
N LYS A 53 21.21 -8.40 -9.41
CA LYS A 53 20.40 -8.22 -10.62
C LYS A 53 18.97 -7.81 -10.28
N THR A 54 18.35 -8.46 -9.29
CA THR A 54 17.00 -8.12 -8.83
C THR A 54 16.96 -6.70 -8.29
N GLU A 55 17.97 -6.28 -7.53
CA GLU A 55 18.04 -4.92 -6.96
C GLU A 55 18.24 -3.87 -8.06
N GLN A 56 19.09 -4.14 -9.06
CA GLN A 56 19.25 -3.27 -10.22
C GLN A 56 17.95 -3.14 -11.04
N GLU A 57 17.23 -4.24 -11.25
CA GLU A 57 15.94 -4.21 -11.94
C GLU A 57 14.89 -3.40 -11.14
N ARG A 58 14.86 -3.53 -9.82
CA ARG A 58 14.01 -2.72 -8.93
C ARG A 58 14.31 -1.23 -9.05
N GLU A 59 15.58 -0.85 -8.98
CA GLU A 59 15.97 0.56 -9.06
C GLU A 59 15.64 1.15 -10.43
N ARG A 60 15.86 0.40 -11.49
CA ARG A 60 15.48 0.79 -12.86
C ARG A 60 13.97 0.97 -13.04
N LEU A 61 13.17 0.07 -12.44
CA LEU A 61 11.71 0.20 -12.46
C LEU A 61 11.24 1.45 -11.69
N LYS A 62 11.88 1.75 -10.58
CA LYS A 62 11.60 2.96 -9.79
C LYS A 62 11.85 4.23 -10.59
N GLU A 63 13.00 4.34 -11.25
CA GLU A 63 13.33 5.48 -12.12
C GLU A 63 12.30 5.62 -13.24
N LEU A 64 12.02 4.53 -13.95
CA LEU A 64 11.04 4.52 -15.03
C LEU A 64 9.64 4.98 -14.58
N VAL A 65 9.15 4.49 -13.43
CA VAL A 65 7.84 4.88 -12.90
C VAL A 65 7.84 6.35 -12.46
N SER A 66 8.95 6.83 -11.89
CA SER A 66 9.10 8.24 -11.52
C SER A 66 9.05 9.14 -12.76
N ASP A 67 9.79 8.78 -13.80
CA ASP A 67 9.83 9.52 -15.07
C ASP A 67 8.47 9.56 -15.76
N ILE A 68 7.80 8.41 -15.87
CA ILE A 68 6.43 8.34 -16.41
C ILE A 68 5.49 9.24 -15.62
N SER A 69 5.59 9.24 -14.29
CA SER A 69 4.74 10.09 -13.45
C SER A 69 4.95 11.57 -13.74
N HIS A 70 6.20 12.00 -13.80
CA HIS A 70 6.52 13.40 -14.09
C HIS A 70 6.11 13.82 -15.50
N GLN A 71 6.37 12.96 -16.48
CA GLN A 71 6.06 13.26 -17.89
C GLN A 71 4.56 13.22 -18.20
N THR A 72 3.77 12.44 -17.46
CA THR A 72 2.32 12.35 -17.66
C THR A 72 1.54 13.39 -16.86
N LYS A 73 2.08 13.84 -15.72
CA LYS A 73 1.43 14.88 -14.89
C LYS A 73 1.20 16.18 -15.66
N THR A 74 2.19 16.64 -16.39
CA THR A 74 2.12 17.91 -17.14
C THR A 74 1.01 17.93 -18.21
N PRO A 75 0.91 16.96 -19.15
CA PRO A 75 -0.16 16.96 -20.12
C PRO A 75 -1.56 16.79 -19.50
N ILE A 76 -1.69 15.99 -18.43
CA ILE A 76 -2.97 15.85 -17.72
C ILE A 76 -3.39 17.16 -17.07
N SER A 77 -2.47 17.84 -16.36
CA SER A 77 -2.77 19.15 -15.76
C SER A 77 -3.16 20.19 -16.80
N ASN A 78 -2.56 20.16 -18.01
CA ASN A 78 -2.95 21.04 -19.10
C ASN A 78 -4.35 20.71 -19.63
N ILE A 79 -4.71 19.42 -19.78
CA ILE A 79 -6.05 19.01 -20.20
C ILE A 79 -7.08 19.48 -19.16
N LEU A 80 -6.82 19.29 -17.87
CA LEU A 80 -7.69 19.77 -16.80
C LEU A 80 -7.84 21.29 -16.82
N LEU A 81 -6.76 22.04 -17.01
CA LEU A 81 -6.81 23.50 -17.16
C LEU A 81 -7.68 23.92 -18.35
N TYR A 82 -7.48 23.31 -19.51
CA TYR A 82 -8.26 23.63 -20.69
C TYR A 82 -9.75 23.28 -20.56
N THR A 83 -10.06 22.18 -19.89
CA THR A 83 -11.47 21.84 -19.60
C THR A 83 -12.12 22.85 -18.67
N GLN A 84 -11.40 23.33 -17.64
CA GLN A 84 -11.89 24.40 -16.74
C GLN A 84 -12.13 25.72 -17.51
N LEU A 85 -11.17 26.15 -18.34
CA LEU A 85 -11.31 27.36 -19.18
C LEU A 85 -12.48 27.25 -20.15
N LEU A 86 -12.74 26.06 -20.72
CA LEU A 86 -13.90 25.82 -21.56
C LEU A 86 -15.22 25.91 -20.79
N GLN A 87 -15.27 25.41 -19.55
CA GLN A 87 -16.46 25.48 -18.70
C GLN A 87 -16.86 26.92 -18.31
N GLU A 88 -15.89 27.84 -18.27
CA GLU A 88 -16.16 29.26 -18.03
C GLU A 88 -16.83 29.95 -19.22
N GLN A 89 -16.84 29.32 -20.40
CA GLN A 89 -17.46 29.90 -21.59
C GLN A 89 -18.92 29.49 -21.74
N SER A 90 -19.66 30.23 -22.56
CA SER A 90 -21.04 29.89 -22.93
C SER A 90 -21.05 28.71 -23.88
N LEU A 91 -21.13 27.51 -23.35
CA LEU A 91 -21.22 26.28 -24.13
C LEU A 91 -22.67 25.85 -24.31
N ASP A 92 -23.00 25.28 -25.46
CA ASP A 92 -24.22 24.51 -25.62
C ASP A 92 -24.25 23.26 -24.77
N GLY A 93 -25.44 22.69 -24.55
CA GLY A 93 -25.63 21.57 -23.63
C GLY A 93 -24.81 20.32 -23.99
N GLN A 94 -24.66 20.04 -25.29
CA GLN A 94 -23.91 18.86 -25.76
C GLN A 94 -22.40 19.06 -25.58
N THR A 95 -21.87 20.22 -25.94
CA THR A 95 -20.46 20.56 -25.75
C THR A 95 -20.08 20.57 -24.26
N ARG A 96 -20.94 21.11 -23.40
CA ARG A 96 -20.72 21.09 -21.95
C ARG A 96 -20.62 19.66 -21.40
N GLN A 97 -21.48 18.77 -21.87
CA GLN A 97 -21.45 17.37 -21.47
C GLN A 97 -20.14 16.68 -21.89
N LEU A 98 -19.64 16.93 -23.10
CA LEU A 98 -18.37 16.40 -23.56
C LEU A 98 -17.18 16.94 -22.76
N VAL A 99 -17.16 18.23 -22.44
CA VAL A 99 -16.11 18.85 -21.62
C VAL A 99 -16.09 18.24 -20.22
N ASN A 100 -17.26 18.03 -19.59
CA ASN A 100 -17.34 17.37 -18.29
C ASN A 100 -16.83 15.93 -18.33
N GLU A 101 -17.11 15.19 -19.42
CA GLU A 101 -16.62 13.82 -19.58
C GLU A 101 -15.09 13.80 -19.74
N ILE A 102 -14.51 14.72 -20.54
CA ILE A 102 -13.05 14.85 -20.70
C ILE A 102 -12.40 15.16 -19.35
N GLN A 103 -12.96 16.09 -18.58
CA GLN A 103 -12.48 16.41 -17.24
C GLN A 103 -12.47 15.18 -16.35
N HIS A 104 -13.58 14.47 -16.27
CA HIS A 104 -13.73 13.28 -15.45
C HIS A 104 -12.72 12.18 -15.82
N GLN A 105 -12.53 11.93 -17.13
CA GLN A 105 -11.54 10.94 -17.60
C GLN A 105 -10.10 11.38 -17.28
N SER A 106 -9.81 12.68 -17.34
CA SER A 106 -8.49 13.22 -17.02
C SER A 106 -8.18 13.12 -15.52
N GLU A 107 -9.15 13.44 -14.65
CA GLU A 107 -9.04 13.25 -13.20
C GLU A 107 -8.82 11.77 -12.82
N LYS A 108 -9.52 10.87 -13.49
CA LYS A 108 -9.35 9.42 -13.33
C LYS A 108 -7.95 8.97 -13.75
N LEU A 109 -7.44 9.49 -14.86
CA LEU A 109 -6.09 9.16 -15.33
C LEU A 109 -5.02 9.70 -14.38
N GLU A 110 -5.16 10.93 -13.88
CA GLU A 110 -4.27 11.48 -12.87
C GLU A 110 -4.21 10.61 -11.61
N PHE A 111 -5.37 10.21 -11.10
CA PHE A 111 -5.47 9.32 -9.94
C PHE A 111 -4.80 7.97 -10.19
N LEU A 112 -4.97 7.38 -11.40
CA LEU A 112 -4.33 6.12 -11.78
C LEU A 112 -2.80 6.22 -11.73
N ILE A 113 -2.24 7.28 -12.30
CA ILE A 113 -0.79 7.49 -12.34
C ILE A 113 -0.24 7.71 -10.94
N GLN A 114 -0.87 8.56 -10.13
CA GLN A 114 -0.46 8.78 -8.75
C GLN A 114 -0.49 7.49 -7.92
N SER A 115 -1.53 6.67 -8.11
CA SER A 115 -1.66 5.38 -7.44
C SER A 115 -0.59 4.38 -7.89
N LEU A 116 -0.27 4.35 -9.19
CA LEU A 116 0.81 3.51 -9.74
C LEU A 116 2.17 3.87 -9.14
N VAL A 117 2.47 5.17 -9.04
CA VAL A 117 3.72 5.68 -8.43
C VAL A 117 3.81 5.29 -6.96
N LYS A 118 2.73 5.51 -6.19
CA LYS A 118 2.67 5.13 -4.77
C LYS A 118 2.92 3.63 -4.61
N THR A 119 2.25 2.81 -5.41
CA THR A 119 2.40 1.35 -5.37
C THR A 119 3.81 0.90 -5.76
N SER A 120 4.36 1.44 -6.83
CA SER A 120 5.72 1.11 -7.27
C SER A 120 6.77 1.44 -6.19
N ARG A 121 6.64 2.58 -5.52
CA ARG A 121 7.53 2.95 -4.41
C ARG A 121 7.44 1.98 -3.24
N LEU A 122 6.25 1.47 -2.94
CA LEU A 122 6.06 0.45 -1.89
C LEU A 122 6.68 -0.88 -2.26
N GLU A 123 6.44 -1.38 -3.50
CA GLU A 123 6.94 -2.67 -3.97
C GLU A 123 8.48 -2.69 -4.13
N THR A 124 9.08 -1.56 -4.49
CA THR A 124 10.54 -1.46 -4.64
C THR A 124 11.28 -1.28 -3.31
N GLY A 125 10.57 -1.25 -2.17
CA GLY A 125 11.19 -1.07 -0.85
C GLY A 125 11.86 0.31 -0.66
N THR A 126 11.68 1.22 -1.61
CA THR A 126 12.19 2.61 -1.52
C THR A 126 11.39 3.50 -0.58
N PHE A 127 10.42 2.89 0.04
CA PHE A 127 9.55 3.50 1.01
C PHE A 127 10.23 3.46 2.38
N GLN A 128 10.93 4.52 2.71
CA GLN A 128 11.46 4.67 4.06
C GLN A 128 10.30 5.04 4.99
N LEU A 129 9.75 4.02 5.67
CA LEU A 129 8.80 4.22 6.75
C LEU A 129 9.55 4.77 7.97
N SER A 130 9.09 5.89 8.49
CA SER A 130 9.58 6.46 9.74
C SER A 130 8.71 5.96 10.89
N LEU A 131 9.02 4.76 11.40
CA LEU A 131 8.27 4.16 12.49
C LEU A 131 8.63 4.82 13.82
N THR A 132 7.73 5.64 14.34
CA THR A 132 7.86 6.29 15.63
C THR A 132 6.64 5.96 16.49
N GLU A 133 6.77 6.09 17.81
CA GLU A 133 5.63 5.96 18.70
C GLU A 133 4.72 7.17 18.54
N ASN A 134 3.49 6.94 18.11
CA ASN A 134 2.52 7.97 17.78
C ASN A 134 1.18 7.71 18.48
N ASN A 135 0.46 8.78 18.77
CA ASN A 135 -0.91 8.69 19.29
C ASN A 135 -1.87 8.41 18.10
N ILE A 136 -2.65 7.33 18.22
CA ILE A 136 -3.63 6.90 17.22
C ILE A 136 -4.74 7.94 17.03
N ASP A 137 -5.13 8.64 18.08
CA ASP A 137 -6.17 9.66 18.03
C ASP A 137 -5.86 10.75 17.00
N HIS A 138 -4.62 11.21 16.94
CA HIS A 138 -4.20 12.24 15.95
C HIS A 138 -4.38 11.79 14.51
N VAL A 139 -4.00 10.55 14.18
CA VAL A 139 -4.11 10.06 12.81
C VAL A 139 -5.59 9.85 12.42
N ILE A 140 -6.43 9.43 13.36
CA ILE A 140 -7.86 9.26 13.14
C ILE A 140 -8.52 10.62 12.89
N GLN A 141 -8.27 11.62 13.74
CA GLN A 141 -8.82 12.96 13.58
C GLN A 141 -8.42 13.57 12.24
N SER A 142 -7.14 13.50 11.87
CA SER A 142 -6.65 14.01 10.59
C SER A 142 -7.31 13.32 9.38
N ALA A 143 -7.52 12.01 9.45
CA ALA A 143 -8.20 11.27 8.38
C ALA A 143 -9.71 11.62 8.30
N ILE A 144 -10.37 11.82 9.45
CA ILE A 144 -11.76 12.24 9.53
C ILE A 144 -11.91 13.65 8.96
N GLU A 145 -11.08 14.60 9.35
CA GLU A 145 -11.10 15.97 8.80
C GLU A 145 -10.97 15.96 7.28
N GLN A 146 -10.08 15.15 6.74
CA GLN A 146 -9.86 15.04 5.29
C GLN A 146 -11.06 14.46 4.54
N ILE A 147 -11.81 13.52 5.12
CA ILE A 147 -12.97 12.89 4.46
C ILE A 147 -14.29 13.63 4.71
N THR A 148 -14.37 14.48 5.73
CA THR A 148 -15.58 15.20 6.14
C THR A 148 -16.29 15.90 4.97
N PRO A 149 -15.63 16.64 4.05
CA PRO A 149 -16.34 17.27 2.93
C PRO A 149 -17.10 16.29 2.03
N LYS A 150 -16.56 15.08 1.85
CA LYS A 150 -17.23 14.03 1.07
C LYS A 150 -18.37 13.38 1.85
N ALA A 151 -18.20 13.20 3.15
CA ALA A 151 -19.23 12.66 4.03
C ALA A 151 -20.43 13.62 4.14
N ASP A 152 -20.18 14.91 4.28
CA ASP A 152 -21.20 15.96 4.35
C ASP A 152 -22.05 16.03 3.07
N ASN A 153 -21.42 15.91 1.89
CA ASN A 153 -22.13 15.86 0.61
C ASN A 153 -23.15 14.72 0.52
N LYS A 154 -22.94 13.64 1.27
CA LYS A 154 -23.86 12.50 1.40
C LYS A 154 -24.66 12.50 2.71
N GLN A 155 -24.53 13.52 3.53
CA GLN A 155 -25.16 13.61 4.85
C GLN A 155 -24.80 12.39 5.74
N ILE A 156 -23.56 11.85 5.60
CA ILE A 156 -23.07 10.74 6.38
C ILE A 156 -22.38 11.27 7.63
N GLN A 157 -22.83 10.81 8.80
CA GLN A 157 -22.22 11.14 10.07
C GLN A 157 -21.05 10.19 10.38
N ILE A 158 -19.85 10.74 10.63
CA ILE A 158 -18.73 9.95 11.12
C ILE A 158 -18.68 10.08 12.65
N ALA A 159 -18.87 8.95 13.35
CA ALA A 159 -18.81 8.88 14.81
C ALA A 159 -17.49 8.31 15.26
N TYR A 160 -16.77 9.09 16.04
CA TYR A 160 -15.54 8.70 16.69
C TYR A 160 -15.53 9.25 18.11
N ILE A 161 -15.19 8.41 19.08
CA ILE A 161 -14.93 8.79 20.48
C ILE A 161 -13.43 8.64 20.69
N PRO A 162 -12.70 9.75 20.98
CA PRO A 162 -11.25 9.69 21.22
C PRO A 162 -10.90 8.72 22.35
N GLU A 163 -9.91 7.88 22.10
CA GLU A 163 -9.37 6.95 23.06
C GLU A 163 -7.84 7.04 23.06
N SER A 164 -7.23 7.32 24.20
CA SER A 164 -5.78 7.45 24.30
C SER A 164 -5.10 6.10 24.08
N CYS A 165 -4.55 5.92 22.90
CA CYS A 165 -3.81 4.71 22.51
C CYS A 165 -2.60 5.10 21.69
N THR A 166 -1.41 4.55 22.03
CA THR A 166 -0.19 4.72 21.24
C THR A 166 0.21 3.42 20.56
N ALA A 167 0.84 3.56 19.40
CA ALA A 167 1.40 2.46 18.64
C ALA A 167 2.61 2.95 17.83
N LYS A 168 3.42 2.02 17.32
CA LYS A 168 4.60 2.32 16.53
C LYS A 168 4.25 2.28 15.04
N PHE A 169 4.14 3.47 14.42
CA PHE A 169 3.76 3.60 13.02
C PHE A 169 4.29 4.90 12.39
N ASP A 170 4.24 4.96 11.06
CA ASP A 170 4.45 6.17 10.28
C ASP A 170 3.14 6.95 10.16
N ASN A 171 3.08 8.15 10.74
CA ASN A 171 1.87 8.94 10.85
C ASN A 171 1.26 9.27 9.46
N LYS A 172 2.09 9.72 8.51
CA LYS A 172 1.65 10.13 7.18
C LYS A 172 1.04 8.97 6.39
N TRP A 173 1.69 7.82 6.43
CA TRP A 173 1.26 6.66 5.66
C TRP A 173 0.08 5.93 6.30
N THR A 174 0.02 5.90 7.62
CA THR A 174 -1.14 5.36 8.33
C THR A 174 -2.37 6.23 8.09
N GLN A 175 -2.21 7.57 8.06
CA GLN A 175 -3.28 8.48 7.67
C GLN A 175 -3.79 8.20 6.26
N GLU A 176 -2.91 7.99 5.28
CA GLU A 176 -3.27 7.63 3.90
C GLU A 176 -4.04 6.29 3.86
N ALA A 177 -3.57 5.27 4.61
CA ALA A 177 -4.24 3.97 4.67
C ALA A 177 -5.65 4.09 5.28
N LEU A 178 -5.79 4.83 6.37
CA LEU A 178 -7.07 5.06 7.04
C LEU A 178 -8.01 5.89 6.16
N PHE A 179 -7.50 6.92 5.50
CA PHE A 179 -8.27 7.72 4.55
C PHE A 179 -8.87 6.86 3.42
N ASN A 180 -8.10 5.94 2.83
CA ASN A 180 -8.60 5.04 1.80
C ASN A 180 -9.74 4.13 2.30
N ILE A 181 -9.67 3.68 3.56
CA ILE A 181 -10.74 2.88 4.18
C ILE A 181 -11.98 3.74 4.42
N LEU A 182 -11.81 4.95 4.97
CA LEU A 182 -12.90 5.89 5.18
C LEU A 182 -13.54 6.35 3.87
N ASP A 183 -12.76 6.60 2.82
CA ASP A 183 -13.27 6.96 1.49
C ASP A 183 -14.14 5.84 0.91
N ASN A 184 -13.74 4.59 1.07
CA ASN A 184 -14.58 3.45 0.71
C ASN A 184 -15.86 3.38 1.55
N ALA A 185 -15.77 3.57 2.86
CA ALA A 185 -16.93 3.58 3.75
C ALA A 185 -17.95 4.66 3.34
N VAL A 186 -17.51 5.90 3.05
CA VAL A 186 -18.38 6.99 2.57
C VAL A 186 -18.93 6.69 1.18
N LYS A 187 -18.09 6.17 0.29
CA LYS A 187 -18.46 5.88 -1.09
C LYS A 187 -19.57 4.85 -1.20
N TYR A 188 -19.46 3.75 -0.46
CA TYR A 188 -20.38 2.61 -0.57
C TYR A 188 -21.56 2.65 0.39
N SER A 189 -21.56 3.55 1.37
CA SER A 189 -22.70 3.76 2.23
C SER A 189 -23.81 4.59 1.54
N PRO A 190 -25.07 4.27 1.83
CA PRO A 190 -26.19 5.14 1.46
C PRO A 190 -26.10 6.52 2.12
N GLU A 191 -26.80 7.49 1.54
CA GLU A 191 -26.97 8.81 2.16
C GLU A 191 -27.68 8.73 3.52
N ASN A 192 -27.45 9.70 4.39
CA ASN A 192 -28.06 9.81 5.72
C ASN A 192 -27.73 8.62 6.65
N THR A 193 -26.57 7.96 6.45
CA THR A 193 -26.13 6.88 7.32
C THR A 193 -25.02 7.31 8.26
N LYS A 194 -24.54 6.36 9.09
CA LYS A 194 -23.48 6.59 10.07
C LYS A 194 -22.32 5.63 9.84
N ILE A 195 -21.11 6.15 9.84
CA ILE A 195 -19.85 5.39 9.88
C ILE A 195 -19.30 5.51 11.30
N ALA A 196 -18.92 4.39 11.91
CA ALA A 196 -18.31 4.37 13.23
C ALA A 196 -16.81 4.04 13.11
N VAL A 197 -15.99 4.84 13.80
CA VAL A 197 -14.56 4.56 13.98
C VAL A 197 -14.34 4.24 15.45
N THR A 198 -13.70 3.12 15.74
CA THR A 198 -13.39 2.67 17.10
C THR A 198 -11.93 2.28 17.22
N VAL A 199 -11.37 2.45 18.42
CA VAL A 199 -10.02 2.00 18.76
C VAL A 199 -10.13 0.91 19.81
N SER A 200 -9.24 -0.08 19.74
CA SER A 200 -9.10 -1.12 20.75
C SER A 200 -7.62 -1.43 20.95
N ALA A 201 -7.18 -1.45 22.20
CA ALA A 201 -5.81 -1.78 22.57
C ALA A 201 -5.72 -3.26 22.95
N PHE A 202 -4.85 -4.01 22.27
CA PHE A 202 -4.47 -5.37 22.59
C PHE A 202 -3.02 -5.39 23.11
N GLU A 203 -2.54 -6.52 23.57
CA GLU A 203 -1.20 -6.67 24.12
C GLU A 203 -0.10 -6.31 23.08
N MET A 204 -0.22 -6.81 21.87
CA MET A 204 0.77 -6.64 20.78
C MET A 204 0.38 -5.62 19.74
N PHE A 205 -0.90 -5.26 19.64
CA PHE A 205 -1.42 -4.40 18.60
C PHE A 205 -2.45 -3.41 19.13
N ALA A 206 -2.50 -2.26 18.47
CA ALA A 206 -3.63 -1.36 18.55
C ALA A 206 -4.46 -1.53 17.28
N CYS A 207 -5.78 -1.62 17.42
CA CYS A 207 -6.72 -1.83 16.31
C CYS A 207 -7.57 -0.59 16.10
N ILE A 208 -7.57 -0.09 14.86
CA ILE A 208 -8.53 0.92 14.39
C ILE A 208 -9.57 0.18 13.55
N ALA A 209 -10.83 0.22 13.93
CA ALA A 209 -11.91 -0.38 13.17
C ALA A 209 -12.84 0.70 12.60
N VAL A 210 -13.13 0.58 11.31
CA VAL A 210 -14.08 1.43 10.57
C VAL A 210 -15.27 0.56 10.16
N SER A 211 -16.45 0.89 10.67
CA SER A 211 -17.71 0.18 10.39
C SER A 211 -18.62 1.06 9.57
N ASP A 212 -19.05 0.57 8.43
CA ASP A 212 -20.00 1.22 7.53
C ASP A 212 -21.34 0.46 7.44
N LYS A 213 -22.34 1.11 6.85
CA LYS A 213 -23.64 0.53 6.52
C LYS A 213 -23.86 0.47 5.00
N GLY A 214 -22.78 0.14 4.28
CA GLY A 214 -22.79 0.07 2.84
C GLY A 214 -23.44 -1.22 2.31
N ILE A 215 -23.26 -1.42 1.01
CA ILE A 215 -23.79 -2.60 0.28
C ILE A 215 -23.22 -3.94 0.76
N GLY A 216 -22.18 -3.92 1.60
CA GLY A 216 -21.48 -5.14 2.02
C GLY A 216 -20.67 -5.80 0.89
N ILE A 217 -20.03 -6.90 1.27
CA ILE A 217 -19.11 -7.65 0.39
C ILE A 217 -19.45 -9.12 0.56
N SER A 218 -19.55 -9.87 -0.54
CA SER A 218 -19.80 -11.30 -0.48
C SER A 218 -18.59 -12.08 0.07
N GLU A 219 -18.83 -13.23 0.67
CA GLU A 219 -17.77 -14.09 1.22
C GLU A 219 -16.75 -14.51 0.16
N GLU A 220 -17.19 -14.70 -1.08
CA GLU A 220 -16.34 -15.05 -2.23
C GLU A 220 -15.41 -13.88 -2.65
N GLU A 221 -15.84 -12.66 -2.44
CA GLU A 221 -15.08 -11.45 -2.79
C GLU A 221 -14.09 -11.00 -1.70
N LEU A 222 -14.41 -11.26 -0.40
CA LEU A 222 -13.59 -10.84 0.75
C LEU A 222 -12.08 -11.14 0.61
N PRO A 223 -11.64 -12.34 0.18
CA PRO A 223 -10.21 -12.61 0.01
C PRO A 223 -9.56 -11.78 -1.11
N ARG A 224 -10.35 -11.25 -2.03
CA ARG A 224 -9.89 -10.58 -3.26
C ARG A 224 -9.90 -9.06 -3.18
N ILE A 225 -10.63 -8.46 -2.22
CA ILE A 225 -10.80 -6.99 -2.14
C ILE A 225 -9.48 -6.23 -1.92
N PHE A 226 -8.48 -6.88 -1.37
CA PHE A 226 -7.13 -6.34 -1.22
C PHE A 226 -6.23 -6.60 -2.43
N GLY A 227 -6.78 -7.20 -3.49
CA GLY A 227 -6.07 -7.42 -4.75
C GLY A 227 -5.91 -6.13 -5.54
N ARG A 228 -4.82 -6.02 -6.28
CA ARG A 228 -4.52 -4.88 -7.15
C ARG A 228 -5.53 -4.79 -8.29
N PHE A 229 -6.11 -3.61 -8.51
CA PHE A 229 -7.15 -3.34 -9.51
C PHE A 229 -8.44 -4.15 -9.32
N TYR A 230 -8.60 -4.79 -8.17
CA TYR A 230 -9.81 -5.56 -7.91
C TYR A 230 -10.99 -4.64 -7.61
N ARG A 231 -12.12 -4.95 -8.21
CA ARG A 231 -13.43 -4.29 -7.98
C ARG A 231 -14.52 -5.34 -8.00
N GLY A 232 -15.33 -5.36 -6.98
CA GLY A 232 -16.50 -6.25 -6.89
C GLY A 232 -17.45 -6.05 -8.08
N GLN A 233 -18.22 -7.08 -8.40
CA GLN A 233 -19.12 -7.05 -9.56
C GLN A 233 -20.19 -5.96 -9.43
N ASN A 234 -20.71 -5.75 -8.23
CA ASN A 234 -21.80 -4.80 -7.93
C ASN A 234 -21.35 -3.34 -7.92
N VAL A 235 -20.04 -3.05 -7.99
CA VAL A 235 -19.49 -1.68 -7.89
C VAL A 235 -18.68 -1.24 -9.11
N ARG A 236 -18.79 -1.97 -10.22
CA ARG A 236 -18.04 -1.66 -11.46
C ARG A 236 -18.38 -0.29 -12.05
N GLU A 237 -19.60 0.18 -11.86
CA GLU A 237 -20.09 1.47 -12.38
C GLU A 237 -19.70 2.64 -11.47
N GLN A 238 -19.32 2.41 -10.21
CA GLN A 238 -18.94 3.48 -9.31
C GLN A 238 -17.51 3.96 -9.58
N ASN A 239 -17.22 5.22 -9.33
CA ASN A 239 -15.89 5.78 -9.52
C ASN A 239 -14.83 5.09 -8.65
N GLY A 240 -13.66 4.76 -9.21
CA GLY A 240 -12.53 4.20 -8.49
C GLY A 240 -11.77 3.16 -9.30
N VAL A 241 -10.53 2.91 -8.91
CA VAL A 241 -9.57 2.12 -9.68
C VAL A 241 -9.27 0.75 -9.05
N GLY A 242 -9.69 0.53 -7.80
CA GLY A 242 -9.40 -0.71 -7.08
C GLY A 242 -7.97 -0.82 -6.55
N ILE A 243 -7.34 0.31 -6.21
CA ILE A 243 -5.97 0.34 -5.66
C ILE A 243 -5.95 0.71 -4.18
N GLY A 244 -6.96 1.43 -3.69
CA GLY A 244 -6.95 2.00 -2.33
C GLY A 244 -6.75 0.96 -1.23
N LEU A 245 -7.54 -0.12 -1.21
CA LEU A 245 -7.41 -1.18 -0.20
C LEU A 245 -6.09 -1.97 -0.33
N TYR A 246 -5.64 -2.22 -1.56
CA TYR A 246 -4.32 -2.82 -1.79
C TYR A 246 -3.21 -1.95 -1.20
N LEU A 247 -3.24 -0.64 -1.48
CA LEU A 247 -2.26 0.32 -0.95
C LEU A 247 -2.31 0.36 0.59
N SER A 248 -3.50 0.42 1.18
CA SER A 248 -3.66 0.40 2.63
C SER A 248 -3.05 -0.86 3.25
N ARG A 249 -3.28 -2.02 2.66
CA ARG A 249 -2.70 -3.28 3.12
C ARG A 249 -1.17 -3.27 3.05
N GLN A 250 -0.58 -2.84 1.92
CA GLN A 250 0.86 -2.74 1.76
C GLN A 250 1.50 -1.77 2.76
N ILE A 251 0.87 -0.63 3.02
CA ILE A 251 1.33 0.34 4.01
C ILE A 251 1.36 -0.28 5.41
N ILE A 252 0.31 -0.94 5.81
CA ILE A 252 0.18 -1.49 7.17
C ILE A 252 1.07 -2.73 7.34
N GLU A 253 1.15 -3.63 6.35
CA GLU A 253 2.08 -4.78 6.36
C GLU A 253 3.54 -4.31 6.41
N GLY A 254 3.91 -3.26 5.67
CA GLY A 254 5.24 -2.65 5.71
C GLY A 254 5.64 -2.08 7.08
N GLN A 255 4.67 -1.80 7.93
CA GLN A 255 4.87 -1.32 9.32
C GLN A 255 4.84 -2.47 10.35
N GLY A 256 4.74 -3.73 9.90
CA GLY A 256 4.63 -4.91 10.78
C GLY A 256 3.21 -5.15 11.32
N GLY A 257 2.21 -4.46 10.79
CA GLY A 257 0.80 -4.64 11.09
C GLY A 257 0.07 -5.50 10.07
N TYR A 258 -1.26 -5.51 10.12
CA TYR A 258 -2.11 -6.19 9.14
C TYR A 258 -3.51 -5.56 9.08
N ILE A 259 -4.26 -5.84 8.00
CA ILE A 259 -5.65 -5.40 7.83
C ILE A 259 -6.55 -6.62 7.63
N THR A 260 -7.72 -6.60 8.28
CA THR A 260 -8.79 -7.57 8.06
C THR A 260 -10.08 -6.87 7.66
N ALA A 261 -10.99 -7.62 7.02
CA ALA A 261 -12.33 -7.16 6.69
C ALA A 261 -13.35 -8.22 7.07
N GLU A 262 -14.46 -7.80 7.66
CA GLU A 262 -15.65 -8.58 7.94
C GLU A 262 -16.81 -7.87 7.26
N SER A 263 -17.63 -8.59 6.53
CA SER A 263 -18.74 -7.99 5.80
C SER A 263 -19.85 -8.99 5.53
N THR A 264 -21.06 -8.49 5.47
CA THR A 264 -22.24 -9.23 5.03
C THR A 264 -22.97 -8.42 3.98
N PRO A 265 -23.35 -9.00 2.84
CA PRO A 265 -24.12 -8.30 1.82
C PRO A 265 -25.33 -7.57 2.42
N GLU A 266 -25.54 -6.34 2.00
CA GLU A 266 -26.62 -5.43 2.43
C GLU A 266 -26.61 -5.00 3.91
N GLN A 267 -25.61 -5.43 4.69
CA GLN A 267 -25.48 -5.04 6.11
C GLN A 267 -24.27 -4.14 6.39
N GLY A 268 -23.41 -3.95 5.39
CA GLY A 268 -22.20 -3.14 5.51
C GLY A 268 -20.94 -3.94 5.78
N SER A 269 -19.86 -3.24 6.11
CA SER A 269 -18.54 -3.82 6.30
C SER A 269 -17.84 -3.25 7.53
N VAL A 270 -16.92 -4.03 8.09
CA VAL A 270 -16.00 -3.61 9.15
C VAL A 270 -14.59 -3.89 8.68
N PHE A 271 -13.81 -2.83 8.50
CA PHE A 271 -12.38 -2.91 8.20
C PHE A 271 -11.59 -2.65 9.48
N LYS A 272 -10.65 -3.53 9.81
CA LYS A 272 -9.84 -3.46 11.02
C LYS A 272 -8.36 -3.34 10.63
N MET A 273 -7.70 -2.27 11.04
CA MET A 273 -6.27 -2.01 10.88
C MET A 273 -5.56 -2.30 12.20
N PHE A 274 -4.57 -3.16 12.20
CA PHE A 274 -3.76 -3.52 13.36
C PHE A 274 -2.36 -2.94 13.24
N LEU A 275 -1.96 -2.10 14.19
CA LEU A 275 -0.66 -1.44 14.27
C LEU A 275 0.14 -2.00 15.45
N PRO A 276 1.44 -2.31 15.31
CA PRO A 276 2.27 -2.79 16.42
C PRO A 276 2.36 -1.77 17.56
N ARG A 277 2.35 -2.28 18.79
CA ARG A 277 2.51 -1.46 20.01
C ARG A 277 3.91 -1.52 20.54
#